data_647bc23980fe6ba1897f92c819164ce8
#
_entry.id   647bc23980fe6ba1897f92c819164ce8
#
_cell.length_a   1.000
_cell.length_b   1.000
_cell.length_c   1.000
_cell.angle_alpha   90.00
_cell.angle_beta   90.00
_cell.angle_gamma   90.00
#
_symmetry.space_group_name_H-M   'P 1'
#
loop_
_entity.id
_entity.type
_entity.pdbx_description
1 polymer ?
#
loop_
_entity_poly.entity_id
_entity_poly.type
_entity_poly.pdbx_seq_one_letter_code
_entity_poly.pdbx_strand_id
1 'polypeptide(L)'
;MTTILQRISMKFLHCAVILAIAVGTLDTAMIARPSADTSFNVKFGVQGSPFIEAFGGQSTFGFDGFSDFGSSVATGLRFGFDTPESETNNMLTHSNRNGIYVNWIMDGDTAVSQYTSGIWNFGFVGSESIGYKLSESGNQSIEFINTKEPISWFVMDFPTLGSDSIRNERLTRFDGVRFGESSGAGIGIRVMPGVTLSGNVEWAQVYERHLFWYWTMSSIISGVADGIGSYFVDAVGRSSPMAKPIVHFIIRNGIAMGFKALKRNQMNWPFNTTAPLNIFTIGGSITVVF
;
A
#
# COMPACT_ATOMS: atom_id res chain seq x y z
N MET A 1 -8.98 -25.31 20.31
CA MET A 1 -9.65 -24.11 19.74
C MET A 1 -9.52 -22.87 20.62
N THR A 2 -9.66 -22.96 21.94
CA THR A 2 -9.57 -21.83 22.90
C THR A 2 -8.18 -21.17 22.98
N THR A 3 -7.10 -21.92 22.79
CA THR A 3 -5.72 -21.44 22.91
C THR A 3 -5.29 -20.56 21.73
N ILE A 4 -5.82 -20.80 20.55
CA ILE A 4 -5.52 -20.02 19.32
C ILE A 4 -6.21 -18.65 19.40
N LEU A 5 -7.47 -18.61 19.79
CA LEU A 5 -8.22 -17.36 19.98
C LEU A 5 -7.59 -16.46 21.05
N GLN A 6 -7.07 -17.03 22.13
CA GLN A 6 -6.37 -16.27 23.18
C GLN A 6 -5.03 -15.69 22.70
N ARG A 7 -4.27 -16.43 21.89
CA ARG A 7 -3.03 -15.94 21.30
C ARG A 7 -3.28 -14.82 20.28
N ILE A 8 -4.33 -14.94 19.47
CA ILE A 8 -4.75 -13.91 18.51
C ILE A 8 -5.20 -12.65 19.25
N SER A 9 -6.01 -12.78 20.31
CA SER A 9 -6.49 -11.66 21.12
C SER A 9 -5.34 -10.89 21.80
N MET A 10 -4.35 -11.58 22.35
CA MET A 10 -3.18 -10.93 22.97
C MET A 10 -2.30 -10.23 21.93
N LYS A 11 -2.09 -10.82 20.75
CA LYS A 11 -1.33 -10.20 19.67
C LYS A 11 -2.04 -8.94 19.15
N PHE A 12 -3.38 -8.95 19.06
CA PHE A 12 -4.19 -7.78 18.67
C PHE A 12 -4.08 -6.64 19.68
N LEU A 13 -4.10 -6.94 20.97
CA LEU A 13 -3.98 -5.92 22.03
C LEU A 13 -2.60 -5.24 21.99
N HIS A 14 -1.52 -6.00 21.77
CA HIS A 14 -0.17 -5.43 21.61
C HIS A 14 -0.07 -4.56 20.35
N CYS A 15 -0.68 -4.96 19.23
CA CYS A 15 -0.70 -4.16 18.00
C CYS A 15 -1.49 -2.86 18.16
N ALA A 16 -2.62 -2.89 18.87
CA ALA A 16 -3.42 -1.69 19.16
C ALA A 16 -2.66 -0.70 20.05
N VAL A 17 -1.89 -1.19 21.01
CA VAL A 17 -1.04 -0.34 21.87
C VAL A 17 0.11 0.29 21.06
N ILE A 18 0.75 -0.47 20.17
CA ILE A 18 1.81 0.06 19.28
C ILE A 18 1.24 1.11 18.32
N LEU A 19 0.04 0.89 17.79
CA LEU A 19 -0.67 1.85 16.94
C LEU A 19 -0.97 3.16 17.70
N ALA A 20 -1.42 3.06 18.95
CA ALA A 20 -1.71 4.22 19.81
C ALA A 20 -0.44 5.01 20.14
N ILE A 21 0.70 4.34 20.35
CA ILE A 21 1.99 4.98 20.62
C ILE A 21 2.51 5.66 19.35
N ALA A 22 2.39 5.02 18.17
CA ALA A 22 2.80 5.62 16.89
C ALA A 22 1.99 6.88 16.55
N VAL A 23 0.70 6.90 16.85
CA VAL A 23 -0.16 8.08 16.67
C VAL A 23 0.22 9.21 17.64
N GLY A 24 0.57 8.88 18.89
CA GLY A 24 0.96 9.87 19.91
C GLY A 24 2.34 10.51 19.69
N THR A 25 3.25 9.86 18.95
CA THR A 25 4.60 10.39 18.69
C THR A 25 4.73 11.21 17.40
N LEU A 26 3.70 11.20 16.54
CA LEU A 26 3.70 11.97 15.28
C LEU A 26 3.39 13.48 15.48
N ASP A 27 2.90 13.86 16.65
CA ASP A 27 2.51 15.26 16.93
C ASP A 27 3.69 16.20 17.26
N THR A 28 4.91 15.67 17.43
CA THR A 28 6.08 16.47 17.87
C THR A 28 7.14 16.73 16.78
N ALA A 29 6.96 16.28 15.55
CA ALA A 29 7.91 16.53 14.46
C ALA A 29 7.49 17.68 13.53
N MET A 30 7.12 18.82 14.10
CA MET A 30 7.08 20.09 13.37
C MET A 30 8.45 20.75 13.44
N ILE A 31 9.38 20.35 12.59
CA ILE A 31 10.62 21.11 12.37
C ILE A 31 10.78 21.38 10.88
N ALA A 32 10.75 22.71 10.59
CA ALA A 32 11.27 23.42 9.41
C ALA A 32 10.94 22.82 8.02
N ARG A 33 10.09 23.51 7.30
CA ARG A 33 9.83 23.32 5.88
C ARG A 33 11.02 23.75 5.02
N PRO A 34 11.63 22.86 4.24
CA PRO A 34 12.13 23.23 2.92
C PRO A 34 10.95 23.12 1.95
N SER A 35 10.82 24.08 1.07
CA SER A 35 9.78 24.20 0.05
C SER A 35 9.99 23.23 -1.13
N ALA A 36 10.14 21.96 -0.87
CA ALA A 36 9.98 20.89 -1.83
C ALA A 36 8.94 19.97 -1.21
N ASP A 37 7.80 19.85 -1.85
CA ASP A 37 6.66 19.03 -1.41
C ASP A 37 7.00 17.53 -1.46
N THR A 38 7.93 17.12 -0.60
CA THR A 38 8.23 15.73 -0.28
C THR A 38 7.39 15.27 0.92
N SER A 39 6.23 15.89 1.08
CA SER A 39 5.41 15.62 2.25
C SER A 39 4.65 14.32 2.06
N PHE A 40 5.02 13.32 2.85
CA PHE A 40 4.08 12.35 3.38
C PHE A 40 3.08 13.12 4.24
N ASN A 41 2.08 13.75 3.57
CA ASN A 41 1.04 14.50 4.23
C ASN A 41 -0.02 13.55 4.77
N VAL A 42 0.21 12.95 5.92
CA VAL A 42 -0.89 12.46 6.75
C VAL A 42 -1.53 13.68 7.41
N LYS A 43 -2.43 14.34 6.69
CA LYS A 43 -3.28 15.37 7.28
C LYS A 43 -4.34 14.67 8.14
N PHE A 44 -4.09 14.50 9.42
CA PHE A 44 -5.13 14.21 10.42
C PHE A 44 -5.99 15.46 10.69
N GLY A 45 -6.50 16.07 9.67
CA GLY A 45 -7.55 17.08 9.75
C GLY A 45 -8.80 16.47 9.15
N VAL A 46 -9.93 16.56 9.85
CA VAL A 46 -11.24 16.10 9.37
C VAL A 46 -11.71 17.01 8.22
N GLN A 47 -10.93 17.07 7.15
CA GLN A 47 -11.28 17.75 5.90
C GLN A 47 -11.41 16.68 4.82
N GLY A 48 -12.64 16.38 4.43
CA GLY A 48 -12.95 15.39 3.40
C GLY A 48 -14.21 14.61 3.75
N SER A 49 -14.71 13.90 2.77
CA SER A 49 -15.83 12.97 2.91
C SER A 49 -15.35 11.62 3.41
N PRO A 50 -16.02 11.00 4.38
CA PRO A 50 -15.67 9.64 4.79
C PRO A 50 -15.77 8.66 3.62
N PHE A 51 -14.87 7.67 3.56
CA PHE A 51 -14.97 6.60 2.58
C PHE A 51 -14.78 5.22 3.23
N ILE A 52 -15.39 4.24 2.60
CA ILE A 52 -15.14 2.81 2.84
C ILE A 52 -14.83 2.17 1.49
N GLU A 53 -13.77 1.37 1.46
CA GLU A 53 -13.41 0.56 0.29
C GLU A 53 -13.33 -0.91 0.68
N ALA A 54 -14.06 -1.76 -0.02
CA ALA A 54 -13.94 -3.21 0.06
C ALA A 54 -13.10 -3.71 -1.10
N PHE A 55 -12.11 -4.53 -0.80
CA PHE A 55 -11.13 -5.07 -1.75
C PHE A 55 -11.17 -6.59 -1.76
N GLY A 56 -10.97 -7.19 -2.94
CA GLY A 56 -10.79 -8.63 -3.11
C GLY A 56 -9.89 -8.95 -4.29
N GLY A 57 -9.07 -9.99 -4.17
CA GLY A 57 -8.12 -10.35 -5.22
C GLY A 57 -7.40 -11.66 -5.00
N GLN A 58 -6.42 -11.92 -5.86
CA GLN A 58 -5.48 -13.03 -5.74
C GLN A 58 -4.09 -12.51 -5.40
N SER A 59 -3.44 -13.16 -4.45
CA SER A 59 -2.07 -12.86 -4.04
C SER A 59 -1.14 -14.02 -4.33
N THR A 60 0.07 -13.70 -4.77
CA THR A 60 1.18 -14.64 -4.90
C THR A 60 2.32 -14.20 -4.00
N PHE A 61 3.05 -15.17 -3.45
CA PHE A 61 4.18 -14.93 -2.56
C PHE A 61 5.45 -15.42 -3.19
N GLY A 62 6.56 -14.76 -2.92
CA GLY A 62 7.85 -15.22 -3.40
C GLY A 62 9.03 -14.54 -2.72
N PHE A 63 10.14 -15.26 -2.68
CA PHE A 63 11.46 -14.71 -2.41
C PHE A 63 12.26 -14.72 -3.71
N ASP A 64 13.26 -13.88 -3.78
CA ASP A 64 14.24 -14.00 -4.85
C ASP A 64 14.97 -15.36 -4.79
N GLY A 65 14.94 -16.08 -5.90
CA GLY A 65 15.53 -17.43 -6.03
C GLY A 65 14.64 -18.60 -5.57
N PHE A 66 13.38 -18.36 -5.17
CA PHE A 66 12.39 -19.41 -4.92
C PHE A 66 11.17 -19.21 -5.80
N SER A 67 10.71 -20.30 -6.41
CA SER A 67 9.47 -20.32 -7.20
C SER A 67 8.26 -19.95 -6.31
N ASP A 68 7.24 -19.44 -6.96
CA ASP A 68 6.00 -19.00 -6.30
C ASP A 68 5.43 -20.06 -5.36
N PHE A 69 4.99 -19.61 -4.18
CA PHE A 69 4.36 -20.47 -3.17
C PHE A 69 2.89 -20.81 -3.49
N GLY A 70 2.45 -20.56 -4.72
CA GLY A 70 1.06 -20.70 -5.14
C GLY A 70 0.27 -19.40 -4.98
N SER A 71 -1.04 -19.47 -5.25
CA SER A 71 -1.94 -18.32 -5.16
C SER A 71 -2.85 -18.43 -3.96
N SER A 72 -3.12 -17.30 -3.32
CA SER A 72 -4.01 -17.14 -2.18
C SER A 72 -5.08 -16.11 -2.49
N VAL A 73 -6.20 -16.15 -1.76
CA VAL A 73 -7.25 -15.14 -1.86
C VAL A 73 -6.98 -14.02 -0.87
N ALA A 74 -6.90 -12.80 -1.37
CA ALA A 74 -6.81 -11.60 -0.55
C ALA A 74 -8.17 -10.91 -0.46
N THR A 75 -8.51 -10.44 0.74
CA THR A 75 -9.68 -9.58 0.96
C THR A 75 -9.36 -8.53 2.00
N GLY A 76 -10.01 -7.38 1.94
CA GLY A 76 -9.73 -6.34 2.92
C GLY A 76 -10.69 -5.16 2.88
N LEU A 77 -10.51 -4.30 3.84
CA LEU A 77 -11.26 -3.05 4.00
C LEU A 77 -10.26 -1.89 4.19
N ARG A 78 -10.58 -0.76 3.56
CA ARG A 78 -9.92 0.53 3.77
C ARG A 78 -10.96 1.54 4.20
N PHE A 79 -10.63 2.39 5.17
CA PHE A 79 -11.51 3.47 5.63
C PHE A 79 -10.72 4.71 6.00
N GLY A 80 -11.28 5.85 5.70
CA GLY A 80 -10.62 7.12 5.91
C GLY A 80 -11.42 8.27 5.33
N PHE A 81 -10.69 9.26 4.81
CA PHE A 81 -11.27 10.46 4.24
C PHE A 81 -10.79 10.67 2.80
N ASP A 82 -11.72 10.96 1.92
CA ASP A 82 -11.50 11.37 0.54
C ASP A 82 -11.54 12.90 0.47
N THR A 83 -10.43 13.50 0.06
CA THR A 83 -10.28 14.94 -0.08
C THR A 83 -10.18 15.27 -1.56
N PRO A 84 -11.24 15.83 -2.17
CA PRO A 84 -11.17 16.27 -3.55
C PRO A 84 -10.22 17.47 -3.67
N GLU A 85 -9.40 17.48 -4.70
CA GLU A 85 -8.53 18.58 -5.05
C GLU A 85 -9.07 19.36 -6.26
N SER A 86 -8.83 20.67 -6.25
CA SER A 86 -9.25 21.53 -7.34
C SER A 86 -8.27 21.42 -8.51
N GLU A 87 -8.76 21.05 -9.68
CA GLU A 87 -8.01 21.06 -10.92
C GLU A 87 -8.35 22.29 -11.77
N THR A 88 -7.34 22.85 -12.43
CA THR A 88 -7.53 24.02 -13.29
C THR A 88 -8.41 23.72 -14.49
N ASN A 89 -8.43 22.47 -14.95
CA ASN A 89 -9.27 22.00 -16.04
C ASN A 89 -10.51 21.30 -15.50
N ASN A 90 -11.68 21.85 -15.77
CA ASN A 90 -12.97 21.32 -15.34
C ASN A 90 -13.29 19.89 -15.84
N MET A 91 -12.59 19.40 -16.86
CA MET A 91 -12.72 18.03 -17.37
C MET A 91 -11.95 17.01 -16.54
N LEU A 92 -11.10 17.46 -15.63
CA LEU A 92 -10.31 16.60 -14.77
C LEU A 92 -10.97 16.41 -13.40
N THR A 93 -10.67 15.28 -12.78
CA THR A 93 -10.96 14.99 -11.38
C THR A 93 -9.67 14.62 -10.69
N HIS A 94 -9.51 15.07 -9.44
CA HIS A 94 -8.38 14.76 -8.59
C HIS A 94 -8.86 14.56 -7.16
N SER A 95 -8.45 13.49 -6.51
CA SER A 95 -8.73 13.28 -5.09
C SER A 95 -7.60 12.54 -4.38
N ASN A 96 -7.45 12.84 -3.10
CA ASN A 96 -6.54 12.17 -2.18
C ASN A 96 -7.33 11.45 -1.11
N ARG A 97 -7.12 10.15 -0.97
CA ARG A 97 -7.70 9.31 0.08
C ARG A 97 -6.62 8.95 1.07
N ASN A 98 -6.86 9.24 2.33
CA ASN A 98 -5.96 8.88 3.42
C ASN A 98 -6.74 8.14 4.49
N GLY A 99 -6.16 7.08 5.02
CA GLY A 99 -6.87 6.26 5.99
C GLY A 99 -6.04 5.11 6.54
N ILE A 100 -6.76 4.17 7.09
CA ILE A 100 -6.23 2.92 7.61
C ILE A 100 -6.85 1.75 6.85
N TYR A 101 -6.17 0.62 6.88
CA TYR A 101 -6.67 -0.58 6.23
C TYR A 101 -6.39 -1.83 7.05
N VAL A 102 -7.17 -2.85 6.77
CA VAL A 102 -6.94 -4.22 7.21
C VAL A 102 -7.20 -5.15 6.04
N ASN A 103 -6.23 -5.98 5.71
CA ASN A 103 -6.36 -7.02 4.71
C ASN A 103 -6.11 -8.38 5.35
N TRP A 104 -6.77 -9.38 4.82
CA TRP A 104 -6.55 -10.77 5.17
C TRP A 104 -6.28 -11.55 3.89
N ILE A 105 -5.14 -12.23 3.87
CA ILE A 105 -4.76 -13.14 2.80
C ILE A 105 -4.99 -14.54 3.33
N MET A 106 -6.02 -15.15 2.77
CA MET A 106 -6.46 -16.48 3.14
C MET A 106 -5.70 -17.50 2.34
N ASP A 107 -5.58 -18.63 2.95
CA ASP A 107 -5.15 -19.82 2.27
C ASP A 107 -6.10 -20.16 1.12
N GLY A 108 -5.54 -20.43 -0.05
CA GLY A 108 -6.24 -21.00 -1.18
C GLY A 108 -6.08 -22.52 -1.21
N ASP A 109 -6.89 -23.20 -2.01
CA ASP A 109 -6.91 -24.66 -2.18
C ASP A 109 -5.61 -25.25 -2.78
N THR A 110 -4.51 -24.51 -2.76
CA THR A 110 -3.24 -24.86 -3.39
C THR A 110 -2.10 -24.89 -2.39
N ALA A 111 -0.90 -25.23 -2.84
CA ALA A 111 0.32 -25.49 -2.06
C ALA A 111 0.68 -24.42 -0.99
N VAL A 112 0.03 -23.25 -0.97
CA VAL A 112 0.21 -22.22 0.07
C VAL A 112 -0.35 -22.66 1.41
N SER A 113 -1.43 -23.46 1.45
CA SER A 113 -2.01 -24.02 2.66
C SER A 113 -1.01 -24.79 3.50
N GLN A 114 0.01 -25.29 2.85
CA GLN A 114 1.09 -26.00 3.53
C GLN A 114 2.04 -25.05 4.28
N TYR A 115 2.00 -23.72 4.01
CA TYR A 115 2.99 -22.78 4.53
C TYR A 115 2.46 -21.75 5.52
N THR A 116 1.18 -21.39 5.47
CA THR A 116 0.61 -20.40 6.40
C THR A 116 -0.88 -20.63 6.65
N SER A 117 -1.33 -20.36 7.87
CA SER A 117 -2.75 -20.36 8.24
C SER A 117 -3.48 -19.08 7.83
N GLY A 118 -2.80 -18.16 7.15
CA GLY A 118 -3.28 -16.85 6.73
C GLY A 118 -2.36 -15.73 7.18
N ILE A 119 -2.41 -14.62 6.44
CA ILE A 119 -1.64 -13.42 6.72
C ILE A 119 -2.60 -12.27 6.97
N TRP A 120 -2.48 -11.63 8.13
CA TRP A 120 -3.12 -10.36 8.39
C TRP A 120 -2.16 -9.23 8.04
N ASN A 121 -2.67 -8.22 7.33
CA ASN A 121 -1.93 -7.03 7.00
C ASN A 121 -2.77 -5.81 7.35
N PHE A 122 -2.20 -4.85 8.06
CA PHE A 122 -2.88 -3.63 8.44
C PHE A 122 -1.88 -2.47 8.53
N GLY A 123 -2.37 -1.26 8.37
CA GLY A 123 -1.51 -0.09 8.40
C GLY A 123 -2.20 1.18 7.93
N PHE A 124 -1.37 2.10 7.44
CA PHE A 124 -1.83 3.37 6.88
C PHE A 124 -1.80 3.30 5.36
N VAL A 125 -2.84 3.86 4.73
CA VAL A 125 -2.96 3.95 3.29
C VAL A 125 -3.11 5.39 2.86
N GLY A 126 -2.37 5.78 1.82
CA GLY A 126 -2.57 6.98 1.04
C GLY A 126 -2.80 6.60 -0.41
N SER A 127 -3.84 7.14 -1.02
CA SER A 127 -4.15 6.91 -2.43
C SER A 127 -4.45 8.23 -3.11
N GLU A 128 -3.78 8.47 -4.22
CA GLU A 128 -4.00 9.62 -5.08
C GLU A 128 -4.65 9.16 -6.38
N SER A 129 -5.73 9.80 -6.78
CA SER A 129 -6.40 9.51 -8.06
C SER A 129 -6.57 10.77 -8.88
N ILE A 130 -6.16 10.70 -10.15
CA ILE A 130 -6.37 11.75 -11.15
C ILE A 130 -7.03 11.11 -12.37
N GLY A 131 -8.04 11.79 -12.92
CA GLY A 131 -8.82 11.17 -14.00
C GLY A 131 -9.57 12.16 -14.87
N TYR A 132 -10.40 11.61 -15.74
CA TYR A 132 -11.22 12.34 -16.67
C TYR A 132 -12.70 12.21 -16.30
N LYS A 133 -13.40 13.33 -16.24
CA LYS A 133 -14.87 13.32 -16.16
C LYS A 133 -15.44 12.86 -17.49
N LEU A 134 -16.38 11.93 -17.42
CA LEU A 134 -17.10 11.39 -18.59
C LEU A 134 -18.40 12.14 -18.87
N SER A 135 -18.86 12.95 -17.92
CA SER A 135 -20.08 13.76 -18.05
C SER A 135 -19.84 15.17 -17.53
N GLU A 136 -20.58 16.14 -18.06
CA GLU A 136 -20.52 17.52 -17.59
C GLU A 136 -20.93 17.68 -16.12
N SER A 137 -21.83 16.81 -15.63
CA SER A 137 -22.22 16.76 -14.22
C SER A 137 -21.10 16.27 -13.29
N GLY A 138 -20.02 15.66 -13.84
CA GLY A 138 -18.91 15.11 -13.07
C GLY A 138 -19.26 13.84 -12.26
N ASN A 139 -20.47 13.31 -12.46
CA ASN A 139 -20.95 12.13 -11.72
C ASN A 139 -20.26 10.83 -12.14
N GLN A 140 -19.69 10.82 -13.34
CA GLN A 140 -18.94 9.69 -13.90
C GLN A 140 -17.54 10.11 -14.29
N SER A 141 -16.56 9.29 -13.98
CA SER A 141 -15.15 9.53 -14.31
C SER A 141 -14.39 8.24 -14.51
N ILE A 142 -13.29 8.31 -15.27
CA ILE A 142 -12.24 7.31 -15.27
C ILE A 142 -11.09 7.88 -14.45
N GLU A 143 -10.63 7.11 -13.46
CA GLU A 143 -9.61 7.53 -12.49
C GLU A 143 -8.38 6.63 -12.60
N PHE A 144 -7.20 7.23 -12.60
CA PHE A 144 -5.91 6.56 -12.54
C PHE A 144 -5.40 6.68 -11.11
N ILE A 145 -5.20 5.56 -10.46
CA ILE A 145 -4.97 5.46 -9.02
C ILE A 145 -3.53 5.07 -8.73
N ASN A 146 -2.90 5.80 -7.83
CA ASN A 146 -1.63 5.44 -7.21
C ASN A 146 -1.86 5.25 -5.71
N THR A 147 -1.54 4.07 -5.18
CA THR A 147 -1.71 3.75 -3.76
C THR A 147 -0.35 3.52 -3.12
N LYS A 148 -0.17 4.02 -1.91
CA LYS A 148 1.02 3.83 -1.07
C LYS A 148 0.61 3.44 0.33
N GLU A 149 1.23 2.40 0.84
CA GLU A 149 1.11 1.92 2.22
C GLU A 149 2.53 1.87 2.80
N PRO A 150 3.06 3.04 3.22
CA PRO A 150 4.47 3.17 3.61
C PRO A 150 4.79 2.51 4.94
N ILE A 151 3.77 2.28 5.75
CA ILE A 151 3.87 1.65 7.07
C ILE A 151 2.78 0.59 7.15
N SER A 152 3.23 -0.66 7.10
CA SER A 152 2.37 -1.84 7.13
C SER A 152 2.89 -2.84 8.15
N TRP A 153 1.98 -3.46 8.89
CA TRP A 153 2.29 -4.57 9.78
C TRP A 153 1.64 -5.84 9.24
N PHE A 154 2.45 -6.89 9.16
CA PHE A 154 2.05 -8.21 8.72
C PHE A 154 2.12 -9.15 9.90
N VAL A 155 1.02 -9.85 10.18
CA VAL A 155 0.97 -10.92 11.18
C VAL A 155 0.91 -12.22 10.43
N MET A 156 1.97 -13.00 10.54
CA MET A 156 2.15 -14.26 9.81
C MET A 156 2.46 -15.38 10.78
N ASP A 157 2.00 -16.56 10.44
CA ASP A 157 2.28 -17.81 11.18
C ASP A 157 2.65 -18.87 10.13
N PHE A 158 3.91 -19.27 10.14
CA PHE A 158 4.43 -20.27 9.23
C PHE A 158 4.68 -21.57 10.00
N PRO A 159 3.77 -22.55 9.93
CA PRO A 159 4.00 -23.84 10.55
C PRO A 159 5.21 -24.52 9.90
N THR A 160 6.01 -25.18 10.73
CA THR A 160 7.17 -25.95 10.26
C THR A 160 6.65 -27.18 9.50
N LEU A 161 6.81 -27.21 8.19
CA LEU A 161 6.27 -28.26 7.35
C LEU A 161 7.35 -28.96 6.52
N GLY A 162 7.36 -30.28 6.62
CA GLY A 162 8.05 -31.17 5.69
C GLY A 162 9.57 -31.16 5.76
N SER A 163 10.20 -31.74 4.74
CA SER A 163 11.63 -32.04 4.66
C SER A 163 12.49 -30.90 4.06
N ASP A 164 11.89 -29.80 3.55
CA ASP A 164 12.64 -28.69 2.95
C ASP A 164 13.14 -27.72 4.03
N SER A 165 14.30 -28.06 4.60
CA SER A 165 14.91 -27.32 5.71
C SER A 165 15.29 -25.88 5.35
N ILE A 166 15.73 -25.61 4.11
CA ILE A 166 16.17 -24.27 3.67
C ILE A 166 14.99 -23.32 3.54
N ARG A 167 13.90 -23.82 2.95
CA ARG A 167 12.67 -23.03 2.80
C ARG A 167 12.04 -22.72 4.15
N ASN A 168 11.94 -23.73 5.01
CA ASN A 168 11.40 -23.59 6.37
C ASN A 168 12.22 -22.61 7.20
N GLU A 169 13.56 -22.67 7.15
CA GLU A 169 14.43 -21.73 7.85
C GLU A 169 14.20 -20.28 7.40
N ARG A 170 13.99 -20.04 6.10
CA ARG A 170 13.71 -18.69 5.59
C ARG A 170 12.32 -18.19 5.99
N LEU A 171 11.29 -19.01 5.88
CA LEU A 171 9.93 -18.62 6.24
C LEU A 171 9.78 -18.32 7.73
N THR A 172 10.42 -19.09 8.60
CA THR A 172 10.39 -18.85 10.06
C THR A 172 10.98 -17.49 10.45
N ARG A 173 11.84 -16.89 9.63
CA ARG A 173 12.34 -15.53 9.86
C ARG A 173 11.26 -14.46 9.72
N PHE A 174 10.16 -14.76 9.03
CA PHE A 174 9.01 -13.88 8.86
C PHE A 174 7.86 -14.22 9.83
N ASP A 175 8.02 -15.23 10.66
CA ASP A 175 7.00 -15.60 11.65
C ASP A 175 6.75 -14.50 12.68
N GLY A 176 5.48 -14.33 13.07
CA GLY A 176 5.02 -13.33 14.02
C GLY A 176 4.63 -12.01 13.39
N VAL A 177 4.93 -10.89 14.05
CA VAL A 177 4.64 -9.54 13.55
C VAL A 177 5.84 -8.99 12.81
N ARG A 178 5.65 -8.60 11.56
CA ARG A 178 6.70 -8.03 10.71
C ARG A 178 6.26 -6.69 10.16
N PHE A 179 7.26 -5.84 9.93
CA PHE A 179 7.08 -4.55 9.27
C PHE A 179 7.24 -4.71 7.76
N GLY A 180 6.55 -3.88 7.01
CA GLY A 180 6.67 -3.84 5.56
C GLY A 180 6.11 -2.57 4.97
N GLU A 181 6.10 -2.52 3.66
CA GLU A 181 5.53 -1.43 2.87
C GLU A 181 4.89 -1.98 1.60
N SER A 182 3.88 -1.30 1.09
CA SER A 182 3.22 -1.67 -0.14
C SER A 182 3.08 -0.47 -1.07
N SER A 183 2.96 -0.75 -2.37
CA SER A 183 2.61 0.23 -3.39
C SER A 183 1.70 -0.43 -4.41
N GLY A 184 0.72 0.32 -4.90
CA GLY A 184 -0.26 -0.18 -5.85
C GLY A 184 -0.57 0.81 -6.95
N ALA A 185 -1.04 0.27 -8.06
CA ALA A 185 -1.55 0.99 -9.21
C ALA A 185 -2.94 0.47 -9.54
N GLY A 186 -3.85 1.37 -9.93
CA GLY A 186 -5.21 0.97 -10.28
C GLY A 186 -5.85 1.87 -11.32
N ILE A 187 -6.91 1.36 -11.90
CA ILE A 187 -7.82 2.13 -12.76
C ILE A 187 -9.22 1.96 -12.19
N GLY A 188 -9.85 3.10 -11.89
CA GLY A 188 -11.21 3.16 -11.36
C GLY A 188 -12.18 3.76 -12.33
N ILE A 189 -13.43 3.35 -12.24
CA ILE A 189 -14.56 3.96 -12.93
C ILE A 189 -15.55 4.39 -11.86
N ARG A 190 -15.77 5.69 -11.74
CA ARG A 190 -16.87 6.23 -10.93
C ARG A 190 -18.16 6.05 -11.70
N VAL A 191 -19.02 5.19 -11.20
CA VAL A 191 -20.28 4.81 -11.88
C VAL A 191 -21.45 5.70 -11.48
N MET A 192 -21.40 6.25 -10.27
CA MET A 192 -22.36 7.21 -9.73
C MET A 192 -21.69 8.08 -8.66
N PRO A 193 -22.31 9.19 -8.22
CA PRO A 193 -21.76 10.00 -7.14
C PRO A 193 -21.40 9.16 -5.92
N GLY A 194 -20.16 9.28 -5.47
CA GLY A 194 -19.65 8.54 -4.31
C GLY A 194 -19.32 7.06 -4.51
N VAL A 195 -19.56 6.45 -5.69
CA VAL A 195 -19.28 5.02 -5.91
C VAL A 195 -18.29 4.81 -7.04
N THR A 196 -17.14 4.22 -6.72
CA THR A 196 -16.08 3.89 -7.68
C THR A 196 -15.82 2.38 -7.66
N LEU A 197 -15.77 1.76 -8.84
CA LEU A 197 -15.29 0.40 -9.05
C LEU A 197 -13.87 0.47 -9.61
N SER A 198 -12.93 -0.29 -9.07
CA SER A 198 -11.55 -0.27 -9.55
C SER A 198 -10.92 -1.64 -9.68
N GLY A 199 -10.02 -1.77 -10.67
CA GLY A 199 -9.07 -2.86 -10.78
C GLY A 199 -7.69 -2.39 -10.30
N ASN A 200 -7.02 -3.20 -9.46
CA ASN A 200 -5.81 -2.82 -8.78
C ASN A 200 -4.74 -3.91 -8.87
N VAL A 201 -3.49 -3.48 -8.95
CA VAL A 201 -2.31 -4.32 -8.69
C VAL A 201 -1.54 -3.72 -7.52
N GLU A 202 -1.05 -4.58 -6.63
CA GLU A 202 -0.34 -4.17 -5.43
C GLU A 202 0.90 -5.05 -5.23
N TRP A 203 2.01 -4.42 -4.83
CA TRP A 203 3.25 -5.11 -4.50
C TRP A 203 3.68 -4.72 -3.09
N ALA A 204 3.52 -5.65 -2.16
CA ALA A 204 3.98 -5.52 -0.79
C ALA A 204 5.34 -6.19 -0.59
N GLN A 205 6.16 -5.60 0.25
CA GLN A 205 7.46 -6.11 0.68
C GLN A 205 7.49 -6.18 2.19
N VAL A 206 7.61 -7.39 2.72
CA VAL A 206 7.66 -7.65 4.16
C VAL A 206 9.11 -7.87 4.57
N TYR A 207 9.51 -7.22 5.63
CA TYR A 207 10.90 -7.22 6.10
C TYR A 207 11.08 -8.25 7.21
N GLU A 208 12.12 -9.08 7.08
CA GLU A 208 12.54 -10.05 8.09
C GLU A 208 12.78 -9.38 9.45
N ARG A 209 13.36 -8.18 9.43
CA ARG A 209 13.64 -7.36 10.62
C ARG A 209 13.56 -5.88 10.28
N HIS A 210 13.15 -5.07 11.23
CA HIS A 210 13.08 -3.63 11.04
C HIS A 210 14.45 -2.99 11.31
N LEU A 211 15.09 -2.51 10.23
CA LEU A 211 16.34 -1.76 10.28
C LEU A 211 16.03 -0.27 10.10
N PHE A 212 15.61 0.39 11.17
CA PHE A 212 15.05 1.74 11.15
C PHE A 212 15.89 2.74 10.33
N TRP A 213 17.19 2.84 10.58
CA TRP A 213 18.04 3.81 9.89
C TRP A 213 18.19 3.51 8.39
N TYR A 214 18.38 2.25 8.01
CA TYR A 214 18.48 1.86 6.60
C TYR A 214 17.15 2.06 5.89
N TRP A 215 16.03 1.74 6.54
CA TRP A 215 14.69 1.99 6.02
C TRP A 215 14.44 3.49 5.83
N THR A 216 14.78 4.34 6.82
CA THR A 216 14.61 5.79 6.74
C THR A 216 15.41 6.37 5.57
N MET A 217 16.69 6.01 5.45
CA MET A 217 17.53 6.50 4.35
C MET A 217 17.03 6.03 2.98
N SER A 218 16.64 4.76 2.86
CA SER A 218 16.02 4.22 1.64
C SER A 218 14.72 4.96 1.29
N SER A 219 13.91 5.29 2.29
CA SER A 219 12.65 6.03 2.12
C SER A 219 12.89 7.49 1.71
N ILE A 220 13.94 8.13 2.23
CA ILE A 220 14.34 9.48 1.78
C ILE A 220 14.74 9.46 0.30
N ILE A 221 15.53 8.48 -0.14
CA ILE A 221 15.94 8.36 -1.55
C ILE A 221 14.71 8.17 -2.45
N SER A 222 13.79 7.29 -2.07
CA SER A 222 12.56 7.10 -2.84
C SER A 222 11.67 8.34 -2.83
N GLY A 223 11.60 9.06 -1.71
CA GLY A 223 10.87 10.33 -1.59
C GLY A 223 11.41 11.45 -2.48
N VAL A 224 12.74 11.55 -2.60
CA VAL A 224 13.38 12.51 -3.53
C VAL A 224 13.01 12.18 -4.98
N ALA A 225 13.10 10.91 -5.37
CA ALA A 225 12.71 10.50 -6.72
C ALA A 225 11.21 10.78 -7.01
N ASP A 226 10.37 10.55 -6.02
CA ASP A 226 8.94 10.85 -6.07
C ASP A 226 8.67 12.35 -6.22
N GLY A 227 9.41 13.20 -5.50
CA GLY A 227 9.35 14.66 -5.61
C GLY A 227 9.76 15.16 -7.01
N ILE A 228 10.82 14.59 -7.59
CA ILE A 228 11.23 14.89 -8.96
C ILE A 228 10.14 14.49 -9.96
N GLY A 229 9.56 13.29 -9.77
CA GLY A 229 8.45 12.81 -10.58
C GLY A 229 7.24 13.74 -10.52
N SER A 230 6.88 14.19 -9.32
CA SER A 230 5.77 15.13 -9.09
C SER A 230 6.01 16.48 -9.81
N TYR A 231 7.21 17.02 -9.69
CA TYR A 231 7.58 18.26 -10.40
C TYR A 231 7.43 18.11 -11.91
N PHE A 232 7.84 16.97 -12.47
CA PHE A 232 7.69 16.70 -13.90
C PHE A 232 6.21 16.61 -14.31
N VAL A 233 5.39 15.89 -13.51
CA VAL A 233 3.94 15.79 -13.74
C VAL A 233 3.27 17.17 -13.73
N ASP A 234 3.64 18.02 -12.78
CA ASP A 234 3.10 19.39 -12.71
C ASP A 234 3.54 20.26 -13.88
N ALA A 235 4.78 20.10 -14.34
CA ALA A 235 5.25 20.81 -15.55
C ALA A 235 4.45 20.41 -16.79
N VAL A 236 4.18 19.10 -16.96
CA VAL A 236 3.31 18.60 -18.02
C VAL A 236 1.88 19.10 -17.85
N GLY A 237 1.34 19.07 -16.62
CA GLY A 237 0.00 19.55 -16.32
C GLY A 237 -0.22 21.03 -16.67
N ARG A 238 0.79 21.87 -16.49
CA ARG A 238 0.74 23.29 -16.91
C ARG A 238 0.75 23.47 -18.42
N SER A 239 1.49 22.65 -19.16
CA SER A 239 1.60 22.73 -20.62
C SER A 239 0.49 21.98 -21.35
N SER A 240 0.04 20.86 -20.81
CA SER A 240 -0.98 19.98 -21.38
C SER A 240 -1.83 19.36 -20.29
N PRO A 241 -2.84 20.07 -19.74
CA PRO A 241 -3.66 19.57 -18.63
C PRO A 241 -4.29 18.20 -18.90
N MET A 242 -4.72 17.95 -20.15
CA MET A 242 -5.32 16.65 -20.52
C MET A 242 -4.32 15.48 -20.52
N ALA A 243 -3.02 15.71 -20.59
CA ALA A 243 -2.03 14.67 -20.49
C ALA A 243 -1.70 14.32 -19.01
N LYS A 244 -2.00 15.22 -18.07
CA LYS A 244 -1.65 15.09 -16.64
C LYS A 244 -2.05 13.76 -16.03
N PRO A 245 -3.31 13.23 -16.18
CA PRO A 245 -3.71 11.99 -15.54
C PRO A 245 -2.87 10.78 -15.98
N ILE A 246 -2.62 10.66 -17.28
CA ILE A 246 -1.84 9.54 -17.84
C ILE A 246 -0.38 9.65 -17.42
N VAL A 247 0.21 10.85 -17.55
CA VAL A 247 1.62 11.07 -17.18
C VAL A 247 1.83 10.88 -15.67
N HIS A 248 0.90 11.35 -14.84
CA HIS A 248 0.90 11.11 -13.41
C HIS A 248 0.91 9.60 -13.11
N PHE A 249 -0.01 8.85 -13.70
CA PHE A 249 -0.12 7.42 -13.50
C PHE A 249 1.17 6.68 -13.87
N ILE A 250 1.74 6.97 -15.04
CA ILE A 250 2.96 6.33 -15.51
C ILE A 250 4.17 6.68 -14.63
N ILE A 251 4.37 7.95 -14.33
CA ILE A 251 5.54 8.40 -13.57
C ILE A 251 5.48 7.93 -12.12
N ARG A 252 4.36 8.16 -11.43
CA ARG A 252 4.23 7.81 -10.00
C ARG A 252 4.31 6.30 -9.78
N ASN A 253 3.57 5.53 -10.58
CA ASN A 253 3.61 4.08 -10.47
C ASN A 253 4.92 3.50 -11.00
N GLY A 254 5.51 4.10 -12.04
CA GLY A 254 6.82 3.70 -12.56
C GLY A 254 7.93 3.87 -11.52
N ILE A 255 7.96 5.00 -10.80
CA ILE A 255 8.90 5.23 -9.69
C ILE A 255 8.64 4.22 -8.57
N ALA A 256 7.39 4.06 -8.13
CA ALA A 256 7.03 3.15 -7.04
C ALA A 256 7.43 1.70 -7.36
N MET A 257 7.08 1.20 -8.54
CA MET A 257 7.41 -0.17 -8.96
C MET A 257 8.91 -0.33 -9.23
N GLY A 258 9.59 0.71 -9.74
CA GLY A 258 11.04 0.74 -9.89
C GLY A 258 11.76 0.55 -8.57
N PHE A 259 11.34 1.28 -7.51
CA PHE A 259 11.91 1.09 -6.17
C PHE A 259 11.57 -0.28 -5.57
N LYS A 260 10.37 -0.83 -5.81
CA LYS A 260 10.05 -2.20 -5.41
C LYS A 260 10.96 -3.22 -6.09
N ALA A 261 11.24 -3.03 -7.37
CA ALA A 261 12.17 -3.89 -8.12
C ALA A 261 13.62 -3.79 -7.57
N LEU A 262 14.11 -2.57 -7.25
CA LEU A 262 15.42 -2.38 -6.64
C LEU A 262 15.52 -3.01 -5.25
N LYS A 263 14.45 -2.95 -4.46
CA LYS A 263 14.36 -3.54 -3.13
C LYS A 263 14.11 -5.06 -3.14
N ARG A 264 13.87 -5.66 -4.28
CA ARG A 264 13.52 -7.09 -4.40
C ARG A 264 14.54 -8.01 -3.72
N ASN A 265 15.83 -7.70 -3.85
CA ASN A 265 16.93 -8.50 -3.31
C ASN A 265 17.55 -7.89 -2.04
N GLN A 266 17.25 -6.63 -1.75
CA GLN A 266 17.81 -5.87 -0.63
C GLN A 266 16.71 -4.96 -0.07
N MET A 267 16.04 -5.38 1.00
CA MET A 267 14.86 -4.71 1.54
C MET A 267 15.02 -3.20 1.78
N ASN A 268 16.26 -2.71 1.96
CA ASN A 268 16.56 -1.29 2.17
C ASN A 268 17.59 -0.78 1.13
N TRP A 269 17.34 -1.04 -0.15
CA TRP A 269 18.21 -0.52 -1.22
C TRP A 269 18.48 1.00 -1.02
N PRO A 270 19.71 1.50 -1.21
CA PRO A 270 20.90 0.83 -1.78
C PRO A 270 21.77 0.09 -0.76
N PHE A 271 21.33 -0.07 0.46
CA PHE A 271 22.12 -0.72 1.52
C PHE A 271 22.09 -2.24 1.39
N ASN A 272 23.23 -2.89 1.67
CA ASN A 272 23.32 -4.35 1.65
C ASN A 272 22.52 -4.96 2.83
N THR A 273 21.35 -5.45 2.53
CA THR A 273 20.40 -6.03 3.49
C THR A 273 19.79 -7.32 2.92
N THR A 274 19.10 -8.09 3.77
CA THR A 274 18.43 -9.32 3.34
C THR A 274 17.30 -9.03 2.35
N ALA A 275 16.95 -10.03 1.52
CA ALA A 275 15.81 -9.93 0.62
C ALA A 275 14.49 -9.97 1.40
N PRO A 276 13.50 -9.13 1.05
CA PRO A 276 12.18 -9.16 1.65
C PRO A 276 11.35 -10.34 1.13
N LEU A 277 10.29 -10.70 1.87
CA LEU A 277 9.20 -11.50 1.32
C LEU A 277 8.35 -10.58 0.43
N ASN A 278 8.19 -10.94 -0.83
CA ASN A 278 7.39 -10.20 -1.79
C ASN A 278 5.99 -10.81 -1.87
N ILE A 279 4.97 -9.96 -1.82
CA ILE A 279 3.56 -10.33 -2.00
C ILE A 279 3.04 -9.49 -3.14
N PHE A 280 2.59 -10.14 -4.21
CA PHE A 280 1.98 -9.48 -5.35
C PHE A 280 0.51 -9.82 -5.41
N THR A 281 -0.36 -8.81 -5.46
CA THR A 281 -1.81 -8.98 -5.46
C THR A 281 -2.43 -8.31 -6.67
N ILE A 282 -3.32 -9.03 -7.35
CA ILE A 282 -4.19 -8.50 -8.40
C ILE A 282 -5.62 -8.63 -7.92
N GLY A 283 -6.37 -7.55 -7.97
CA GLY A 283 -7.73 -7.56 -7.46
C GLY A 283 -8.59 -6.43 -7.98
N GLY A 284 -9.76 -6.32 -7.37
CA GLY A 284 -10.69 -5.23 -7.60
C GLY A 284 -11.23 -4.70 -6.30
N SER A 285 -11.74 -3.48 -6.33
CA SER A 285 -12.35 -2.86 -5.16
C SER A 285 -13.60 -2.07 -5.51
N ILE A 286 -14.43 -1.88 -4.50
CA ILE A 286 -15.60 -1.00 -4.51
C ILE A 286 -15.35 0.04 -3.42
N THR A 287 -15.30 1.30 -3.81
CA THR A 287 -15.17 2.44 -2.90
C THR A 287 -16.49 3.18 -2.82
N VAL A 288 -16.92 3.48 -1.60
CA VAL A 288 -18.11 4.32 -1.33
C VAL A 288 -17.66 5.53 -0.52
N VAL A 289 -17.95 6.73 -1.02
CA VAL A 289 -17.67 8.03 -0.38
C VAL A 289 -19.01 8.63 0.05
N PHE A 290 -19.11 9.12 1.30
CA PHE A 290 -20.36 9.59 1.93
C PHE A 290 -20.45 11.12 1.94
#